data_1912f1a1ddddd0b1c8cee6c3fa40080b
#
_entry.id   1912f1a1ddddd0b1c8cee6c3fa40080b
#
_cell.length_a   1.000
_cell.length_b   1.000
_cell.length_c   1.000
_cell.angle_alpha   90.00
_cell.angle_beta   90.00
_cell.angle_gamma   90.00
#
_symmetry.space_group_name_H-M   'P 1'
#
loop_
_entity.id
_entity.type
_entity.pdbx_description
1 polymer ?
#
loop_
_entity_poly.entity_id
_entity_poly.type
_entity_poly.pdbx_seq_one_letter_code
_entity_poly.pdbx_strand_id
1 'polypeptide(L)'
;MNISDEMNCWANFPAMVGYAAAHEALAEECMELAHAALKIARCLRGDNPVGSPILSYYSKMKEEYTDVVSCAIALGLQPNADISVWKWERHKKRLEEMEGK
;
A
#
# COMPACT_ATOMS: atom_id res chain seq x y z
N MET A 1 -1.60 21.25 9.96
CA MET A 1 -1.82 19.84 10.38
C MET A 1 -1.62 18.94 9.16
N ASN A 2 -0.77 17.93 9.29
CA ASN A 2 -0.54 17.00 8.19
C ASN A 2 -1.54 15.84 8.22
N ILE A 3 -1.57 15.05 7.14
CA ILE A 3 -2.50 13.92 7.02
C ILE A 3 -2.35 12.91 8.15
N SER A 4 -1.12 12.68 8.64
CA SER A 4 -0.89 11.75 9.75
C SER A 4 -1.60 12.19 11.02
N ASP A 5 -1.62 13.49 11.29
CA ASP A 5 -2.32 14.03 12.46
C ASP A 5 -3.82 13.84 12.34
N GLU A 6 -4.38 14.05 11.16
CA GLU A 6 -5.80 13.84 10.93
C GLU A 6 -6.20 12.38 11.05
N MET A 7 -5.35 11.48 10.58
CA MET A 7 -5.60 10.05 10.63
C MET A 7 -5.33 9.42 11.99
N ASN A 8 -4.83 10.20 12.96
CA ASN A 8 -4.50 9.70 14.29
C ASN A 8 -5.73 9.24 15.09
N CYS A 9 -6.93 9.46 14.57
CA CYS A 9 -8.16 8.90 15.12
C CYS A 9 -8.09 7.35 15.18
N TRP A 10 -7.25 6.72 14.37
CA TRP A 10 -7.07 5.27 14.37
C TRP A 10 -6.20 4.76 15.53
N ALA A 11 -5.57 5.67 16.30
CA ALA A 11 -4.65 5.27 17.38
C ALA A 11 -5.26 4.33 18.43
N ASN A 12 -6.56 4.42 18.66
CA ASN A 12 -7.24 3.59 19.65
C ASN A 12 -7.71 2.23 19.12
N PHE A 13 -7.59 2.00 17.81
CA PHE A 13 -8.09 0.77 17.20
C PHE A 13 -7.51 -0.51 17.82
N PRO A 14 -6.18 -0.62 18.04
CA PRO A 14 -5.65 -1.85 18.67
C PRO A 14 -6.17 -2.09 20.08
N ALA A 15 -6.43 -1.03 20.86
CA ALA A 15 -6.99 -1.16 22.20
C ALA A 15 -8.43 -1.67 22.16
N MET A 16 -9.16 -1.35 21.09
CA MET A 16 -10.57 -1.76 20.95
C MET A 16 -10.72 -3.20 20.47
N VAL A 17 -9.85 -3.66 19.57
CA VAL A 17 -10.01 -4.98 18.95
C VAL A 17 -8.95 -6.00 19.40
N GLY A 18 -7.88 -5.54 20.05
CA GLY A 18 -6.73 -6.36 20.42
C GLY A 18 -5.62 -6.28 19.37
N TYR A 19 -4.37 -6.47 19.81
CA TYR A 19 -3.22 -6.32 18.93
C TYR A 19 -3.17 -7.37 17.81
N ALA A 20 -3.57 -8.62 18.12
CA ALA A 20 -3.61 -9.66 17.10
C ALA A 20 -4.57 -9.29 15.98
N ALA A 21 -5.80 -8.88 16.34
CA ALA A 21 -6.80 -8.48 15.35
C ALA A 21 -6.38 -7.24 14.58
N ALA A 22 -5.67 -6.30 15.21
CA ALA A 22 -5.18 -5.11 14.53
C ALA A 22 -4.10 -5.46 13.46
N HIS A 23 -3.26 -6.45 13.74
CA HIS A 23 -2.28 -6.93 12.75
C HIS A 23 -2.95 -7.70 11.61
N GLU A 24 -3.97 -8.50 11.95
CA GLU A 24 -4.75 -9.20 10.92
C GLU A 24 -5.47 -8.21 10.01
N ALA A 25 -6.00 -7.13 10.57
CA ALA A 25 -6.63 -6.07 9.78
C ALA A 25 -5.63 -5.43 8.80
N LEU A 26 -4.41 -5.16 9.25
CA LEU A 26 -3.37 -4.63 8.36
C LEU A 26 -3.08 -5.61 7.23
N ALA A 27 -2.96 -6.89 7.53
CA ALA A 27 -2.70 -7.92 6.52
C ALA A 27 -3.83 -7.98 5.48
N GLU A 28 -5.09 -7.95 5.94
CA GLU A 28 -6.25 -7.98 5.06
C GLU A 28 -6.28 -6.76 4.13
N GLU A 29 -6.01 -5.57 4.66
CA GLU A 29 -5.98 -4.35 3.85
C GLU A 29 -4.82 -4.36 2.85
N CYS A 30 -3.68 -4.94 3.21
CA CYS A 30 -2.57 -5.11 2.28
C CYS A 30 -2.95 -6.04 1.11
N MET A 31 -3.71 -7.10 1.37
CA MET A 31 -4.20 -8.00 0.32
C MET A 31 -5.17 -7.28 -0.62
N GLU A 32 -6.06 -6.45 -0.08
CA GLU A 32 -6.98 -5.67 -0.88
C GLU A 32 -6.24 -4.67 -1.78
N LEU A 33 -5.21 -4.01 -1.24
CA LEU A 33 -4.38 -3.09 -2.01
C LEU A 33 -3.63 -3.83 -3.13
N ALA A 34 -3.07 -4.99 -2.82
CA ALA A 34 -2.38 -5.82 -3.80
C ALA A 34 -3.31 -6.20 -4.95
N HIS A 35 -4.54 -6.58 -4.63
CA HIS A 35 -5.56 -6.93 -5.62
C HIS A 35 -5.87 -5.74 -6.54
N ALA A 36 -6.06 -4.56 -5.96
CA ALA A 36 -6.35 -3.35 -6.72
C ALA A 36 -5.20 -3.00 -7.67
N ALA A 37 -3.96 -3.10 -7.20
CA ALA A 37 -2.77 -2.83 -8.00
C ALA A 37 -2.64 -3.83 -9.17
N LEU A 38 -2.92 -5.11 -8.93
CA LEU A 38 -2.84 -6.13 -9.97
C LEU A 38 -3.90 -5.93 -11.06
N LYS A 39 -5.08 -5.47 -10.69
CA LYS A 39 -6.12 -5.15 -11.68
C LYS A 39 -5.65 -4.04 -12.63
N ILE A 40 -5.02 -3.01 -12.08
CA ILE A 40 -4.47 -1.92 -12.89
C ILE A 40 -3.37 -2.44 -13.81
N ALA A 41 -2.47 -3.27 -13.29
CA ALA A 41 -1.40 -3.86 -14.09
C ALA A 41 -1.95 -4.65 -15.28
N ARG A 42 -3.00 -5.44 -15.07
CA ARG A 42 -3.66 -6.19 -16.14
C ARG A 42 -4.27 -5.28 -17.20
N CYS A 43 -4.92 -4.19 -16.74
CA CYS A 43 -5.47 -3.20 -17.67
C CYS A 43 -4.39 -2.57 -18.53
N LEU A 44 -3.28 -2.20 -17.91
CA LEU A 44 -2.15 -1.55 -18.61
C LEU A 44 -1.48 -2.49 -19.61
N ARG A 45 -1.48 -3.80 -19.35
CA ARG A 45 -0.93 -4.79 -20.28
C ARG A 45 -1.90 -5.21 -21.35
N GLY A 46 -3.17 -4.85 -21.23
CA GLY A 46 -4.21 -5.27 -22.15
C GLY A 46 -4.67 -6.70 -21.95
N ASP A 47 -4.27 -7.34 -20.85
CA ASP A 47 -4.59 -8.75 -20.58
C ASP A 47 -6.01 -8.96 -20.07
N ASN A 48 -6.64 -7.92 -19.61
CA ASN A 48 -7.97 -8.01 -19.02
C ASN A 48 -8.82 -6.83 -19.49
N PRO A 49 -9.55 -7.01 -20.61
CA PRO A 49 -10.44 -5.96 -21.07
C PRO A 49 -11.54 -5.77 -20.03
N VAL A 50 -11.59 -4.57 -19.47
CA VAL A 50 -12.50 -4.23 -18.39
C VAL A 50 -13.59 -3.30 -18.88
N GLY A 51 -14.79 -3.49 -18.35
CA GLY A 51 -15.93 -2.66 -18.67
C GLY A 51 -15.91 -1.30 -17.97
N SER A 52 -14.99 -1.09 -17.03
CA SER A 52 -14.91 0.15 -16.27
C SER A 52 -13.71 0.99 -16.71
N PRO A 53 -13.84 2.34 -16.66
CA PRO A 53 -12.70 3.20 -16.95
C PRO A 53 -11.55 2.94 -15.98
N ILE A 54 -10.31 2.99 -16.48
CA ILE A 54 -9.12 2.76 -15.66
C ILE A 54 -9.03 3.71 -14.46
N LEU A 55 -9.57 4.93 -14.60
CA LEU A 55 -9.57 5.89 -13.50
C LEU A 55 -10.35 5.40 -12.28
N SER A 56 -11.40 4.58 -12.50
CA SER A 56 -12.16 4.01 -11.37
C SER A 56 -11.31 3.01 -10.59
N TYR A 57 -10.41 2.29 -11.27
CA TYR A 57 -9.49 1.36 -10.61
C TYR A 57 -8.42 2.11 -9.81
N TYR A 58 -7.96 3.26 -10.30
CA TYR A 58 -7.03 4.10 -9.54
C TYR A 58 -7.70 4.70 -8.30
N SER A 59 -8.95 5.13 -8.41
CA SER A 59 -9.72 5.61 -7.25
C SER A 59 -9.86 4.52 -6.19
N LYS A 60 -10.14 3.31 -6.62
CA LYS A 60 -10.26 2.15 -5.72
C LYS A 60 -8.91 1.85 -5.05
N MET A 61 -7.83 1.87 -5.81
CA MET A 61 -6.49 1.64 -5.26
C MET A 61 -6.13 2.69 -4.20
N LYS A 62 -6.47 3.96 -4.44
CA LYS A 62 -6.24 5.03 -3.47
C LYS A 62 -7.01 4.77 -2.17
N GLU A 63 -8.26 4.32 -2.29
CA GLU A 63 -9.08 3.95 -1.14
C GLU A 63 -8.44 2.82 -0.34
N GLU A 64 -8.01 1.75 -1.03
CA GLU A 64 -7.35 0.60 -0.39
C GLU A 64 -6.01 0.98 0.24
N TYR A 65 -5.25 1.87 -0.40
CA TYR A 65 -4.03 2.40 0.16
C TYR A 65 -4.30 3.18 1.45
N THR A 66 -5.36 3.99 1.45
CA THR A 66 -5.76 4.75 2.64
C THR A 66 -6.09 3.80 3.80
N ASP A 67 -6.77 2.70 3.52
CA ASP A 67 -7.09 1.68 4.53
C ASP A 67 -5.83 1.05 5.12
N VAL A 68 -4.84 0.74 4.27
CA VAL A 68 -3.55 0.21 4.73
C VAL A 68 -2.84 1.22 5.65
N VAL A 69 -2.79 2.48 5.24
CA VAL A 69 -2.14 3.54 6.02
C VAL A 69 -2.86 3.73 7.37
N SER A 70 -4.18 3.68 7.37
CA SER A 70 -4.97 3.78 8.61
C SER A 70 -4.60 2.69 9.61
N CYS A 71 -4.52 1.43 9.14
CA CYS A 71 -4.12 0.31 9.98
C CYS A 71 -2.66 0.44 10.44
N ALA A 72 -1.78 0.92 9.57
CA ALA A 72 -0.37 1.13 9.91
C ALA A 72 -0.22 2.19 11.00
N ILE A 73 -0.92 3.32 10.88
CA ILE A 73 -0.92 4.38 11.88
C ILE A 73 -1.46 3.84 13.21
N ALA A 74 -2.53 3.04 13.17
CA ALA A 74 -3.09 2.41 14.37
C ALA A 74 -2.04 1.59 15.13
N LEU A 75 -1.12 0.94 14.40
CA LEU A 75 -0.06 0.14 14.98
C LEU A 75 1.22 0.93 15.28
N GLY A 76 1.20 2.24 15.06
CA GLY A 76 2.35 3.10 15.30
C GLY A 76 3.48 2.93 14.29
N LEU A 77 3.18 2.36 13.11
CA LEU A 77 4.18 2.16 12.08
C LEU A 77 4.47 3.45 11.33
N GLN A 78 5.75 3.73 11.15
CA GLN A 78 6.23 4.87 10.37
C GLN A 78 7.22 4.36 9.32
N PRO A 79 7.21 4.91 8.11
CA PRO A 79 8.20 4.53 7.13
C PRO A 79 9.60 5.01 7.56
N ASN A 80 10.62 4.24 7.21
CA ASN A 80 12.01 4.60 7.46
C ASN A 80 12.65 5.02 6.13
N ALA A 81 12.95 6.30 6.01
CA ALA A 81 13.50 6.87 4.78
C ALA A 81 14.86 6.27 4.40
N ASP A 82 15.73 6.03 5.39
CA ASP A 82 17.06 5.48 5.13
C ASP A 82 16.96 4.06 4.56
N ILE A 83 16.08 3.24 5.11
CA ILE A 83 15.83 1.90 4.59
C ILE A 83 15.28 1.97 3.17
N SER A 84 14.36 2.88 2.93
CA SER A 84 13.74 3.05 1.60
C SER A 84 14.79 3.42 0.56
N VAL A 85 15.65 4.39 0.86
CA VAL A 85 16.71 4.83 -0.05
C VAL A 85 17.70 3.69 -0.32
N TRP A 86 18.12 2.98 0.73
CA TRP A 86 19.04 1.85 0.58
C TRP A 86 18.46 0.76 -0.32
N LYS A 87 17.19 0.42 -0.13
CA LYS A 87 16.53 -0.59 -0.97
C LYS A 87 16.39 -0.14 -2.41
N TRP A 88 16.11 1.14 -2.64
CA TRP A 88 16.04 1.69 -3.98
C TRP A 88 17.40 1.59 -4.70
N GLU A 89 18.49 1.97 -4.02
CA GLU A 89 19.83 1.89 -4.61
C GLU A 89 20.19 0.45 -4.98
N ARG A 90 19.85 -0.50 -4.12
CA ARG A 90 20.08 -1.92 -4.40
C ARG A 90 19.23 -2.39 -5.59
N HIS A 91 18.00 -1.99 -5.65
CA HIS A 91 17.09 -2.38 -6.73
C HIS A 91 17.52 -1.77 -8.06
N LYS A 92 17.88 -0.50 -8.04
CA LYS A 92 18.39 0.22 -9.21
C LYS A 92 19.62 -0.46 -9.79
N LYS A 93 20.56 -0.86 -8.92
CA LYS A 93 21.76 -1.58 -9.34
C LYS A 93 21.42 -2.89 -10.05
N ARG A 94 20.46 -3.65 -9.52
CA ARG A 94 20.00 -4.88 -10.15
C ARG A 94 19.38 -4.64 -11.53
N LEU A 95 18.59 -3.59 -11.67
CA LEU A 95 18.00 -3.23 -12.95
C LEU A 95 19.08 -2.85 -13.98
N GLU A 96 20.07 -2.09 -13.56
CA GLU A 96 21.18 -1.70 -14.43
C GLU A 96 22.00 -2.92 -14.88
N GLU A 97 22.23 -3.88 -13.98
CA GLU A 97 22.93 -5.12 -14.31
C GLU A 97 22.15 -5.97 -15.32
N MET A 98 20.82 -6.01 -15.19
CA MET A 98 19.96 -6.70 -16.14
C MET A 98 20.01 -6.07 -17.53
N GLU A 99 20.03 -4.74 -17.61
CA GLU A 99 20.14 -4.02 -18.89
C GLU A 99 21.50 -4.23 -19.56
N GLY A 100 22.54 -4.40 -18.77
CA GLY A 100 23.91 -4.61 -19.28
C GLY A 100 24.15 -5.98 -19.87
N LYS A 101 23.20 -6.89 -19.77
CA LYS A 101 23.27 -8.21 -20.34
C LYS A 101 22.54 -8.29 -21.67
#